data_90746d6125688dcc5372587dbe671d9e
#
_entry.id   90746d6125688dcc5372587dbe671d9e
#
_cell.length_a   1.000
_cell.length_b   1.000
_cell.length_c   1.000
_cell.angle_alpha   90.00
_cell.angle_beta   90.00
_cell.angle_gamma   90.00
#
_symmetry.space_group_name_H-M   'P 1'
#
loop_
_entity.id
_entity.type
_entity.pdbx_description
1 polymer ?
#
loop_
_entity_poly.entity_id
_entity_poly.type
_entity_poly.pdbx_seq_one_letter_code
_entity_poly.pdbx_strand_id
1 'polypeptide(L)'
;MDYPNDFDIKSFPAGKTIALSRSVSIWISIAFFLIVVACGFVLMGIHYKQNYPFLISVDPFTNGWEVVTYPGKNKKETIQQYQIIQEKLVRDFVTNWFTISGDSKEDEKRWQSCEIEDCSSGNQFAPDNTTCALSCKSSESVFEEFTKNVLPDYRAYVQSSGKWSVERMLITPNSVNQTSGNWQVIVSIQPAMSAPFDALVFVTIEQDQNKYPATLGYYVTSFNSYRIINE
;
A
#
# COMPACT_ATOMS: atom_id res chain seq x y z
N MET A 1 -93.66 -10.48 21.37
CA MET A 1 -92.40 -11.26 21.35
C MET A 1 -91.35 -10.33 21.77
N ASP A 2 -91.01 -10.31 23.08
CA ASP A 2 -89.95 -9.47 23.60
C ASP A 2 -88.66 -10.22 23.38
N TYR A 3 -87.78 -9.60 22.54
CA TYR A 3 -86.43 -10.06 22.41
C TYR A 3 -85.66 -9.64 23.68
N PRO A 4 -84.96 -10.53 24.35
CA PRO A 4 -84.13 -10.13 25.47
C PRO A 4 -82.97 -9.28 24.98
N ASN A 5 -83.02 -7.98 25.36
CA ASN A 5 -82.06 -6.97 25.03
C ASN A 5 -80.72 -7.08 25.80
N ASP A 6 -80.47 -8.19 26.47
CA ASP A 6 -79.27 -8.39 27.31
C ASP A 6 -78.43 -9.55 26.82
N PHE A 7 -78.01 -9.52 25.55
CA PHE A 7 -76.84 -10.30 25.17
C PHE A 7 -75.60 -9.46 25.44
N ASP A 8 -75.23 -9.40 26.71
CA ASP A 8 -73.95 -8.80 27.09
C ASP A 8 -72.79 -9.71 26.60
N ILE A 9 -72.31 -9.43 25.43
CA ILE A 9 -71.23 -10.15 24.77
C ILE A 9 -69.96 -10.20 25.66
N LYS A 10 -69.89 -9.29 26.61
CA LYS A 10 -68.77 -9.25 27.59
C LYS A 10 -68.81 -10.36 28.63
N SER A 11 -69.97 -11.00 28.83
CA SER A 11 -70.12 -12.09 29.81
C SER A 11 -69.91 -13.48 29.20
N PHE A 12 -69.71 -13.59 27.91
CA PHE A 12 -69.53 -14.89 27.26
C PHE A 12 -68.03 -15.34 27.42
N PRO A 13 -67.71 -16.33 28.28
CA PRO A 13 -66.33 -16.72 28.57
C PRO A 13 -65.53 -17.10 27.29
N ALA A 14 -66.21 -17.73 26.33
CA ALA A 14 -65.60 -18.10 25.05
C ALA A 14 -65.25 -16.88 24.18
N GLY A 15 -66.02 -15.79 24.25
CA GLY A 15 -65.70 -14.56 23.50
C GLY A 15 -64.47 -13.83 24.03
N LYS A 16 -64.27 -13.86 25.37
CA LYS A 16 -63.08 -13.30 26.03
C LYS A 16 -61.80 -14.05 25.65
N THR A 17 -61.85 -15.38 25.65
CA THR A 17 -60.70 -16.21 25.27
C THR A 17 -60.34 -16.07 23.82
N ILE A 18 -61.30 -15.93 22.89
CA ILE A 18 -61.04 -15.71 21.47
C ILE A 18 -60.43 -14.32 21.25
N ALA A 19 -60.94 -13.28 21.93
CA ALA A 19 -60.37 -11.93 21.80
C ALA A 19 -58.94 -11.82 22.35
N LEU A 20 -58.68 -12.45 23.51
CA LEU A 20 -57.32 -12.55 24.08
C LEU A 20 -56.39 -13.32 23.14
N SER A 21 -56.83 -14.47 22.61
CA SER A 21 -56.05 -15.28 21.66
C SER A 21 -55.65 -14.48 20.39
N ARG A 22 -56.56 -13.71 19.81
CA ARG A 22 -56.29 -12.84 18.68
C ARG A 22 -55.30 -11.73 19.00
N SER A 23 -55.47 -11.07 20.16
CA SER A 23 -54.55 -10.01 20.58
C SER A 23 -53.16 -10.56 20.82
N VAL A 24 -53.02 -11.68 21.49
CA VAL A 24 -51.73 -12.35 21.72
C VAL A 24 -51.09 -12.79 20.41
N SER A 25 -51.84 -13.33 19.45
CA SER A 25 -51.33 -13.72 18.14
C SER A 25 -50.82 -12.53 17.36
N ILE A 26 -51.48 -11.36 17.40
CA ILE A 26 -51.03 -10.16 16.76
C ILE A 26 -49.70 -9.67 17.36
N TRP A 27 -49.59 -9.65 18.67
CA TRP A 27 -48.35 -9.23 19.35
C TRP A 27 -47.18 -10.18 19.08
N ILE A 28 -47.41 -11.49 19.02
CA ILE A 28 -46.40 -12.48 18.64
C ILE A 28 -45.94 -12.24 17.19
N SER A 29 -46.88 -11.98 16.28
CA SER A 29 -46.52 -11.71 14.87
C SER A 29 -45.69 -10.44 14.71
N ILE A 30 -46.03 -9.37 15.44
CA ILE A 30 -45.27 -8.11 15.45
C ILE A 30 -43.87 -8.35 16.04
N ALA A 31 -43.78 -9.05 17.14
CA ALA A 31 -42.47 -9.36 17.76
C ALA A 31 -41.59 -10.19 16.83
N PHE A 32 -42.17 -11.20 16.17
CA PHE A 32 -41.41 -12.00 15.17
C PHE A 32 -40.92 -11.16 13.99
N PHE A 33 -41.77 -10.29 13.47
CA PHE A 33 -41.40 -9.38 12.39
C PHE A 33 -40.25 -8.45 12.79
N LEU A 34 -40.28 -7.88 14.00
CA LEU A 34 -39.22 -7.02 14.51
C LEU A 34 -37.90 -7.79 14.67
N ILE A 35 -37.93 -9.03 15.10
CA ILE A 35 -36.76 -9.90 15.23
C ILE A 35 -36.14 -10.14 13.83
N VAL A 36 -36.97 -10.48 12.83
CA VAL A 36 -36.49 -10.71 11.45
C VAL A 36 -35.84 -9.45 10.87
N VAL A 37 -36.46 -8.28 11.08
CA VAL A 37 -35.91 -7.00 10.64
C VAL A 37 -34.58 -6.70 11.36
N ALA A 38 -34.51 -6.90 12.67
CA ALA A 38 -33.27 -6.69 13.44
C ALA A 38 -32.15 -7.64 12.98
N CYS A 39 -32.46 -8.91 12.76
CA CYS A 39 -31.51 -9.86 12.19
C CYS A 39 -31.03 -9.44 10.80
N GLY A 40 -31.93 -8.93 9.96
CA GLY A 40 -31.57 -8.39 8.65
C GLY A 40 -30.59 -7.21 8.73
N PHE A 41 -30.81 -6.27 9.67
CA PHE A 41 -29.89 -5.16 9.89
C PHE A 41 -28.53 -5.62 10.43
N VAL A 42 -28.51 -6.61 11.32
CA VAL A 42 -27.25 -7.19 11.83
C VAL A 42 -26.48 -7.87 10.69
N LEU A 43 -27.15 -8.66 9.86
CA LEU A 43 -26.50 -9.30 8.70
C LEU A 43 -26.01 -8.30 7.68
N MET A 44 -26.77 -7.24 7.38
CA MET A 44 -26.31 -6.14 6.56
C MET A 44 -25.10 -5.42 7.19
N GLY A 45 -25.14 -5.15 8.49
CA GLY A 45 -24.04 -4.51 9.23
C GLY A 45 -22.75 -5.33 9.21
N ILE A 46 -22.87 -6.66 9.29
CA ILE A 46 -21.72 -7.58 9.16
C ILE A 46 -21.18 -7.57 7.73
N HIS A 47 -22.05 -7.52 6.73
CA HIS A 47 -21.63 -7.46 5.33
C HIS A 47 -21.00 -6.10 4.97
N TYR A 48 -21.39 -5.00 5.60
CA TYR A 48 -20.78 -3.69 5.44
C TYR A 48 -19.45 -3.53 6.17
N LYS A 49 -19.17 -4.31 7.20
CA LYS A 49 -17.82 -4.45 7.75
C LYS A 49 -17.02 -5.45 6.91
N GLN A 50 -16.85 -5.21 5.64
CA GLN A 50 -15.74 -5.78 4.91
C GLN A 50 -14.48 -5.21 5.57
N ASN A 51 -13.83 -6.03 6.36
CA ASN A 51 -12.49 -5.78 6.83
C ASN A 51 -11.62 -5.75 5.56
N TYR A 52 -11.41 -4.55 5.02
CA TYR A 52 -10.36 -4.39 4.03
C TYR A 52 -9.07 -4.74 4.76
N PRO A 53 -8.33 -5.77 4.32
CA PRO A 53 -7.01 -6.01 4.87
C PRO A 53 -6.21 -4.72 4.59
N PHE A 54 -5.89 -3.99 5.65
CA PHE A 54 -4.95 -2.89 5.53
C PHE A 54 -3.57 -3.50 5.72
N LEU A 55 -2.69 -3.23 4.77
CA LEU A 55 -1.29 -3.53 4.88
C LEU A 55 -0.64 -2.43 5.70
N ILE A 56 -0.02 -2.81 6.80
CA ILE A 56 0.89 -1.94 7.52
C ILE A 56 2.25 -2.17 6.92
N SER A 57 2.76 -1.19 6.18
CA SER A 57 4.17 -1.15 5.85
C SER A 57 4.91 -0.57 7.03
N VAL A 58 5.75 -1.36 7.66
CA VAL A 58 6.70 -0.88 8.66
C VAL A 58 7.97 -0.52 7.90
N ASP A 59 8.35 0.74 7.96
CA ASP A 59 9.65 1.16 7.47
C ASP A 59 10.70 0.76 8.54
N PRO A 60 11.57 -0.22 8.24
CA PRO A 60 12.55 -0.68 9.20
C PRO A 60 13.61 0.38 9.55
N PHE A 61 13.70 1.46 8.74
CA PHE A 61 14.71 2.50 8.94
C PHE A 61 14.21 3.66 9.79
N THR A 62 12.92 3.96 9.76
CA THR A 62 12.36 5.10 10.52
C THR A 62 11.56 4.64 11.74
N ASN A 63 11.37 3.32 11.95
CA ASN A 63 10.35 2.76 12.85
C ASN A 63 8.95 3.36 12.61
N GLY A 64 8.78 4.04 11.48
CA GLY A 64 7.50 4.57 11.04
C GLY A 64 6.64 3.44 10.50
N TRP A 65 5.38 3.44 10.84
CA TRP A 65 4.38 2.58 10.20
C TRP A 65 3.48 3.45 9.32
N GLU A 66 3.25 3.00 8.11
CA GLU A 66 2.32 3.63 7.18
C GLU A 66 1.23 2.64 6.80
N VAL A 67 -0.02 3.09 6.91
CA VAL A 67 -1.16 2.30 6.44
C VAL A 67 -1.25 2.49 4.93
N VAL A 68 -0.92 1.46 4.18
CA VAL A 68 -1.07 1.48 2.72
C VAL A 68 -2.55 1.32 2.38
N THR A 69 -3.25 2.46 2.23
CA THR A 69 -4.61 2.48 1.72
C THR A 69 -4.58 2.61 0.20
N TYR A 70 -5.19 1.66 -0.48
CA TYR A 70 -5.26 1.69 -1.94
C TYR A 70 -6.35 2.67 -2.42
N PRO A 71 -6.03 3.65 -3.28
CA PRO A 71 -7.03 4.52 -3.89
C PRO A 71 -7.67 3.82 -5.09
N GLY A 72 -8.81 3.17 -4.89
CA GLY A 72 -9.50 2.55 -6.04
C GLY A 72 -10.81 1.89 -5.69
N LYS A 73 -11.86 2.70 -5.49
CA LYS A 73 -13.21 2.21 -5.15
C LYS A 73 -13.94 1.48 -6.26
N ASN A 74 -13.44 1.34 -7.48
CA ASN A 74 -14.26 0.93 -8.63
C ASN A 74 -13.70 -0.18 -9.53
N LYS A 75 -12.60 -0.84 -9.18
CA LYS A 75 -12.18 -2.06 -9.88
C LYS A 75 -11.93 -3.18 -8.88
N LYS A 76 -12.63 -4.29 -9.06
CA LYS A 76 -12.39 -5.58 -8.40
C LYS A 76 -11.07 -6.24 -8.88
N GLU A 77 -10.00 -5.49 -9.02
CA GLU A 77 -8.68 -6.06 -9.19
C GLU A 77 -8.17 -6.32 -7.77
N THR A 78 -8.20 -7.56 -7.37
CA THR A 78 -7.55 -8.02 -6.14
C THR A 78 -6.05 -7.87 -6.35
N ILE A 79 -5.52 -6.72 -5.95
CA ILE A 79 -4.08 -6.50 -6.01
C ILE A 79 -3.45 -7.44 -5.00
N GLN A 80 -2.53 -8.24 -5.51
CA GLN A 80 -1.84 -9.21 -4.69
C GLN A 80 -0.90 -8.50 -3.73
N GLN A 81 -0.82 -8.96 -2.50
CA GLN A 81 0.02 -8.36 -1.45
C GLN A 81 1.49 -8.18 -1.89
N TYR A 82 2.05 -9.18 -2.57
CA TYR A 82 3.41 -9.12 -3.08
C TYR A 82 3.61 -8.00 -4.11
N GLN A 83 2.59 -7.67 -4.91
CA GLN A 83 2.65 -6.59 -5.89
C GLN A 83 2.81 -5.23 -5.23
N ILE A 84 2.11 -5.00 -4.11
CA ILE A 84 2.21 -3.74 -3.35
C ILE A 84 3.63 -3.58 -2.77
N ILE A 85 4.18 -4.67 -2.22
CA ILE A 85 5.51 -4.67 -1.62
C ILE A 85 6.57 -4.39 -2.70
N GLN A 86 6.47 -5.08 -3.83
CA GLN A 86 7.38 -4.87 -4.96
C GLN A 86 7.26 -3.45 -5.53
N GLU A 87 6.04 -2.91 -5.70
CA GLU A 87 5.83 -1.54 -6.17
C GLU A 87 6.47 -0.53 -5.23
N LYS A 88 6.31 -0.71 -3.91
CA LYS A 88 6.97 0.15 -2.92
C LYS A 88 8.48 0.07 -3.04
N LEU A 89 9.04 -1.13 -3.14
CA LEU A 89 10.48 -1.32 -3.33
C LEU A 89 10.99 -0.60 -4.58
N VAL A 90 10.29 -0.75 -5.72
CA VAL A 90 10.62 -0.06 -6.98
C VAL A 90 10.59 1.45 -6.79
N ARG A 91 9.53 1.98 -6.18
CA ARG A 91 9.36 3.41 -5.93
C ARG A 91 10.51 3.97 -5.11
N ASP A 92 10.79 3.35 -3.97
CA ASP A 92 11.86 3.77 -3.06
C ASP A 92 13.23 3.69 -3.74
N PHE A 93 13.48 2.60 -4.46
CA PHE A 93 14.75 2.37 -5.15
C PHE A 93 15.00 3.42 -6.24
N VAL A 94 14.02 3.65 -7.12
CA VAL A 94 14.09 4.66 -8.19
C VAL A 94 14.24 6.07 -7.61
N THR A 95 13.52 6.38 -6.53
CA THR A 95 13.64 7.68 -5.87
C THR A 95 15.05 7.89 -5.33
N ASN A 96 15.61 6.89 -4.62
CA ASN A 96 16.97 6.98 -4.08
C ASN A 96 18.02 7.07 -5.20
N TRP A 97 17.80 6.38 -6.31
CA TRP A 97 18.72 6.40 -7.46
C TRP A 97 18.80 7.78 -8.11
N PHE A 98 17.66 8.48 -8.29
CA PHE A 98 17.61 9.75 -9.04
C PHE A 98 17.54 11.00 -8.17
N THR A 99 17.68 10.92 -6.86
CA THR A 99 17.63 12.11 -6.00
C THR A 99 19.04 12.60 -5.67
N ILE A 100 19.30 13.87 -6.01
CA ILE A 100 20.50 14.61 -5.65
C ILE A 100 20.04 15.88 -4.94
N SER A 101 20.48 16.13 -3.70
CA SER A 101 19.99 17.26 -2.90
C SER A 101 20.51 18.60 -3.41
N GLY A 102 21.71 18.60 -3.99
CA GLY A 102 22.44 19.79 -4.43
C GLY A 102 23.21 20.48 -3.32
N ASP A 103 23.16 19.97 -2.09
CA ASP A 103 24.07 20.34 -1.00
C ASP A 103 25.19 19.29 -0.90
N SER A 104 26.42 19.73 -1.22
CA SER A 104 27.58 18.84 -1.23
C SER A 104 27.81 18.11 0.08
N LYS A 105 27.53 18.76 1.22
CA LYS A 105 27.74 18.11 2.54
C LYS A 105 26.63 17.10 2.86
N GLU A 106 25.39 17.41 2.48
CA GLU A 106 24.28 16.49 2.63
C GLU A 106 24.45 15.29 1.72
N ASP A 107 24.76 15.50 0.44
CA ASP A 107 24.94 14.43 -0.53
C ASP A 107 26.17 13.55 -0.19
N GLU A 108 27.27 14.13 0.30
CA GLU A 108 28.42 13.35 0.76
C GLU A 108 28.07 12.46 1.94
N LYS A 109 27.25 12.95 2.88
CA LYS A 109 26.71 12.14 3.99
C LYS A 109 25.81 11.02 3.48
N ARG A 110 24.94 11.31 2.50
CA ARG A 110 24.04 10.32 1.88
C ARG A 110 24.79 9.24 1.11
N TRP A 111 25.97 9.54 0.58
CA TRP A 111 26.79 8.63 -0.22
C TRP A 111 27.99 8.08 0.54
N GLN A 112 27.93 8.03 1.86
CA GLN A 112 28.92 7.33 2.66
C GLN A 112 28.90 5.83 2.38
N SER A 113 30.05 5.18 2.55
CA SER A 113 30.17 3.73 2.39
C SER A 113 29.19 3.00 3.30
N CYS A 114 28.59 1.95 2.77
CA CYS A 114 27.72 1.06 3.50
C CYS A 114 28.37 -0.29 3.69
N GLU A 115 28.41 -0.78 4.92
CA GLU A 115 28.84 -2.13 5.24
C GLU A 115 27.64 -3.09 5.18
N ILE A 116 27.84 -4.31 4.67
CA ILE A 116 26.75 -5.30 4.50
C ILE A 116 26.12 -5.67 5.85
N GLU A 117 26.86 -5.60 6.94
CA GLU A 117 26.34 -5.82 8.30
C GLU A 117 25.23 -4.84 8.67
N ASP A 118 25.26 -3.64 8.10
CA ASP A 118 24.25 -2.62 8.31
C ASP A 118 22.87 -3.04 7.77
N CYS A 119 22.79 -3.89 6.75
CA CYS A 119 21.52 -4.36 6.17
C CYS A 119 20.76 -5.35 7.06
N SER A 120 21.47 -6.09 7.91
CA SER A 120 20.89 -7.18 8.71
C SER A 120 20.45 -6.74 10.11
N SER A 121 21.01 -5.65 10.62
CA SER A 121 20.82 -5.26 12.01
C SER A 121 19.48 -4.60 12.33
N GLY A 122 18.65 -4.30 11.35
CA GLY A 122 17.40 -3.54 11.57
C GLY A 122 17.63 -2.19 12.22
N ASN A 123 18.87 -1.86 12.50
CA ASN A 123 19.30 -0.66 13.19
C ASN A 123 20.05 0.27 12.24
N GLN A 124 19.41 1.38 11.95
CA GLN A 124 20.16 2.63 11.94
C GLN A 124 21.10 2.83 10.75
N PHE A 125 20.61 2.56 9.53
CA PHE A 125 21.05 3.50 8.53
C PHE A 125 20.59 4.88 9.00
N ALA A 126 21.49 5.85 8.99
CA ALA A 126 20.98 7.20 8.98
C ALA A 126 19.90 7.20 7.89
N PRO A 127 18.65 7.58 8.19
CA PRO A 127 17.53 7.48 7.22
C PRO A 127 17.85 8.16 5.90
N ASP A 128 18.91 8.92 5.88
CA ASP A 128 19.42 9.70 4.76
C ASP A 128 20.57 9.01 3.99
N ASN A 129 21.04 7.80 4.37
CA ASN A 129 22.11 7.14 3.63
C ASN A 129 21.59 6.39 2.41
N THR A 130 21.64 7.06 1.25
CA THR A 130 21.21 6.52 -0.04
C THR A 130 22.01 5.29 -0.46
N THR A 131 23.32 5.29 -0.21
CA THR A 131 24.20 4.16 -0.56
C THR A 131 23.78 2.90 0.18
N CYS A 132 23.52 2.99 1.47
CA CYS A 132 22.99 1.86 2.23
C CYS A 132 21.58 1.45 1.78
N ALA A 133 20.70 2.43 1.51
CA ALA A 133 19.37 2.13 1.04
C ALA A 133 19.38 1.36 -0.30
N LEU A 134 20.31 1.67 -1.19
CA LEU A 134 20.49 0.95 -2.47
C LEU A 134 21.18 -0.40 -2.24
N SER A 135 22.25 -0.46 -1.47
CA SER A 135 22.99 -1.71 -1.17
C SER A 135 22.08 -2.78 -0.56
N CYS A 136 21.28 -2.39 0.44
CA CYS A 136 20.40 -3.33 1.15
C CYS A 136 19.16 -3.75 0.36
N LYS A 137 18.91 -3.15 -0.79
CA LYS A 137 17.72 -3.42 -1.61
C LYS A 137 18.06 -3.93 -3.01
N SER A 138 19.34 -4.16 -3.32
CA SER A 138 19.76 -4.61 -4.64
C SER A 138 20.81 -5.72 -4.60
N SER A 139 20.98 -6.38 -5.74
CA SER A 139 22.09 -7.30 -5.94
C SER A 139 23.44 -6.55 -5.95
N GLU A 140 24.50 -7.27 -5.68
CA GLU A 140 25.86 -6.73 -5.72
C GLU A 140 26.19 -6.07 -7.07
N SER A 141 25.76 -6.69 -8.17
CA SER A 141 26.00 -6.16 -9.53
C SER A 141 25.32 -4.81 -9.77
N VAL A 142 24.09 -4.63 -9.30
CA VAL A 142 23.36 -3.34 -9.43
C VAL A 142 23.99 -2.28 -8.52
N PHE A 143 24.39 -2.67 -7.33
CA PHE A 143 25.05 -1.76 -6.41
C PHE A 143 26.45 -1.33 -6.91
N GLU A 144 27.22 -2.26 -7.48
CA GLU A 144 28.49 -1.94 -8.10
C GLU A 144 28.35 -0.98 -9.29
N GLU A 145 27.31 -1.19 -10.12
CA GLU A 145 27.00 -0.28 -11.23
C GLU A 145 26.74 1.14 -10.71
N PHE A 146 25.94 1.27 -9.65
CA PHE A 146 25.70 2.57 -9.02
C PHE A 146 26.99 3.20 -8.51
N THR A 147 27.77 2.47 -7.73
CA THR A 147 28.95 3.03 -7.05
C THR A 147 30.11 3.31 -7.96
N LYS A 148 30.31 2.51 -9.03
CA LYS A 148 31.44 2.64 -9.94
C LYS A 148 31.15 3.58 -11.11
N ASN A 149 29.92 3.59 -11.64
CA ASN A 149 29.62 4.31 -12.87
C ASN A 149 28.72 5.53 -12.64
N VAL A 150 27.75 5.46 -11.71
CA VAL A 150 26.77 6.55 -11.51
C VAL A 150 27.23 7.55 -10.46
N LEU A 151 27.67 7.07 -9.32
CA LEU A 151 28.04 7.92 -8.19
C LEU A 151 29.18 8.92 -8.46
N PRO A 152 30.24 8.58 -9.24
CA PRO A 152 31.25 9.56 -9.63
C PRO A 152 30.67 10.73 -10.44
N ASP A 153 29.74 10.45 -11.36
CA ASP A 153 29.09 11.47 -12.16
C ASP A 153 28.18 12.36 -11.29
N TYR A 154 27.50 11.78 -10.30
CA TYR A 154 26.68 12.54 -9.36
C TYR A 154 27.52 13.47 -8.50
N ARG A 155 28.68 13.00 -8.00
CA ARG A 155 29.62 13.84 -7.26
C ARG A 155 30.13 14.99 -8.09
N ALA A 156 30.48 14.75 -9.34
CA ALA A 156 30.91 15.81 -10.28
C ALA A 156 29.77 16.81 -10.54
N TYR A 157 28.53 16.31 -10.67
CA TYR A 157 27.37 17.17 -10.88
C TYR A 157 27.04 18.06 -9.68
N VAL A 158 27.15 17.54 -8.45
CA VAL A 158 26.96 18.33 -7.23
C VAL A 158 28.02 19.42 -7.07
N GLN A 159 29.28 19.18 -7.48
CA GLN A 159 30.31 20.20 -7.46
C GLN A 159 29.96 21.38 -8.37
N SER A 160 29.19 21.18 -9.41
CA SER A 160 28.65 22.24 -10.28
C SER A 160 27.29 22.82 -9.77
N SER A 161 26.96 22.61 -8.51
CA SER A 161 25.66 23.01 -7.90
C SER A 161 24.44 22.33 -8.53
N GLY A 162 24.65 21.14 -9.08
CA GLY A 162 23.60 20.34 -9.67
C GLY A 162 22.67 19.74 -8.60
N LYS A 163 21.38 19.75 -8.89
CA LYS A 163 20.34 19.15 -8.05
C LYS A 163 19.34 18.41 -8.93
N TRP A 164 18.92 17.23 -8.51
CA TRP A 164 17.84 16.49 -9.13
C TRP A 164 16.78 16.14 -8.08
N SER A 165 15.52 16.39 -8.43
CA SER A 165 14.37 15.93 -7.65
C SER A 165 13.44 15.11 -8.53
N VAL A 166 12.94 14.02 -7.98
CA VAL A 166 11.89 13.21 -8.62
C VAL A 166 10.55 13.88 -8.35
N GLU A 167 9.90 14.40 -9.40
CA GLU A 167 8.60 15.07 -9.27
C GLU A 167 7.44 14.12 -9.46
N ARG A 168 7.55 13.25 -10.45
CA ARG A 168 6.47 12.34 -10.82
C ARG A 168 7.04 10.98 -11.18
N MET A 169 6.29 9.95 -10.78
CA MET A 169 6.64 8.56 -11.07
C MET A 169 5.39 7.79 -11.48
N LEU A 170 5.44 7.18 -12.65
CA LEU A 170 4.42 6.25 -13.14
C LEU A 170 5.03 4.86 -13.17
N ILE A 171 4.54 3.98 -12.28
CA ILE A 171 5.03 2.61 -12.13
C ILE A 171 4.02 1.66 -12.78
N THR A 172 4.46 0.84 -13.70
CA THR A 172 3.64 -0.12 -14.43
C THR A 172 4.21 -1.52 -14.31
N PRO A 173 3.45 -2.50 -13.80
CA PRO A 173 3.87 -3.89 -13.78
C PRO A 173 3.82 -4.48 -15.19
N ASN A 174 4.91 -5.08 -15.65
CA ASN A 174 4.93 -5.84 -16.91
C ASN A 174 4.63 -7.31 -16.67
N SER A 175 5.30 -7.91 -15.68
CA SER A 175 5.08 -9.30 -15.28
C SER A 175 5.46 -9.43 -13.81
N VAL A 176 4.48 -9.68 -12.95
CA VAL A 176 4.66 -9.71 -11.49
C VAL A 176 4.06 -10.98 -10.93
N ASN A 177 4.84 -11.71 -10.13
CA ASN A 177 4.41 -12.87 -9.39
C ASN A 177 4.97 -12.83 -7.95
N GLN A 178 4.72 -13.87 -7.17
CA GLN A 178 5.10 -13.91 -5.76
C GLN A 178 6.62 -13.88 -5.53
N THR A 179 7.41 -14.41 -6.46
CA THR A 179 8.87 -14.57 -6.30
C THR A 179 9.69 -13.61 -7.16
N SER A 180 9.07 -12.99 -8.15
CA SER A 180 9.76 -12.08 -9.07
C SER A 180 8.82 -11.04 -9.67
N GLY A 181 9.37 -9.95 -10.19
CA GLY A 181 8.62 -8.92 -10.87
C GLY A 181 9.47 -8.13 -11.85
N ASN A 182 8.89 -7.85 -13.02
CA ASN A 182 9.45 -6.91 -13.98
C ASN A 182 8.58 -5.67 -14.01
N TRP A 183 9.21 -4.53 -13.78
CA TRP A 183 8.54 -3.25 -13.65
C TRP A 183 9.09 -2.26 -14.67
N GLN A 184 8.19 -1.47 -15.20
CA GLN A 184 8.52 -0.31 -16.04
C GLN A 184 8.13 0.95 -15.29
N VAL A 185 9.06 1.90 -15.21
CA VAL A 185 8.86 3.16 -14.52
C VAL A 185 9.18 4.31 -15.44
N ILE A 186 8.25 5.25 -15.57
CA ILE A 186 8.54 6.56 -16.17
C ILE A 186 8.71 7.53 -15.01
N VAL A 187 9.87 8.12 -14.90
CA VAL A 187 10.22 9.07 -13.84
C VAL A 187 10.51 10.43 -14.44
N SER A 188 9.80 11.46 -13.96
CA SER A 188 10.04 12.85 -14.32
C SER A 188 11.01 13.47 -13.33
N ILE A 189 12.15 13.92 -13.82
CA ILE A 189 13.24 14.47 -13.02
C ILE A 189 13.32 15.97 -13.30
N GLN A 190 13.33 16.76 -12.24
CA GLN A 190 13.50 18.20 -12.30
C GLN A 190 14.91 18.58 -11.86
N PRO A 191 15.79 18.98 -12.80
CA PRO A 191 17.07 19.59 -12.47
C PRO A 191 16.88 21.03 -11.99
N ALA A 192 17.79 21.52 -11.15
CA ALA A 192 17.71 22.90 -10.64
C ALA A 192 17.93 23.97 -11.72
N MET A 193 18.76 23.67 -12.73
CA MET A 193 19.24 24.66 -13.72
C MET A 193 18.87 24.33 -15.18
N SER A 194 18.08 23.27 -15.40
CA SER A 194 17.72 22.87 -16.78
C SER A 194 16.26 22.46 -16.87
N ALA A 195 15.78 22.30 -18.09
CA ALA A 195 14.42 21.79 -18.32
C ALA A 195 14.23 20.39 -17.71
N PRO A 196 13.02 20.07 -17.22
CA PRO A 196 12.70 18.74 -16.75
C PRO A 196 12.89 17.72 -17.89
N PHE A 197 13.23 16.50 -17.52
CA PHE A 197 13.31 15.41 -18.46
C PHE A 197 12.71 14.14 -17.88
N ASP A 198 12.24 13.28 -18.76
CA ASP A 198 11.72 11.97 -18.37
C ASP A 198 12.76 10.89 -18.61
N ALA A 199 12.81 9.93 -17.71
CA ALA A 199 13.60 8.72 -17.87
C ALA A 199 12.68 7.48 -17.83
N LEU A 200 12.95 6.55 -18.74
CA LEU A 200 12.32 5.23 -18.75
C LEU A 200 13.24 4.27 -18.02
N VAL A 201 12.72 3.62 -17.00
CA VAL A 201 13.47 2.70 -16.15
C VAL A 201 12.83 1.32 -16.19
N PHE A 202 13.66 0.31 -16.37
CA PHE A 202 13.28 -1.10 -16.24
C PHE A 202 13.91 -1.68 -14.98
N VAL A 203 13.08 -2.24 -14.12
CA VAL A 203 13.50 -2.82 -12.84
C VAL A 203 13.06 -4.27 -12.79
N THR A 204 14.00 -5.17 -12.53
CA THR A 204 13.70 -6.58 -12.25
C THR A 204 13.91 -6.84 -10.77
N ILE A 205 12.93 -7.50 -10.16
CA ILE A 205 12.93 -7.88 -8.74
C ILE A 205 12.89 -9.38 -8.63
N GLU A 206 13.63 -9.92 -7.69
CA GLU A 206 13.59 -11.31 -7.25
C GLU A 206 13.44 -11.38 -5.74
N GLN A 207 13.16 -12.58 -5.21
CA GLN A 207 13.01 -12.83 -3.78
C GLN A 207 14.08 -13.78 -3.27
N ASP A 208 14.83 -13.33 -2.25
CA ASP A 208 15.71 -14.16 -1.41
C ASP A 208 15.48 -13.77 0.06
N GLN A 209 14.68 -14.55 0.76
CA GLN A 209 14.30 -14.28 2.16
C GLN A 209 15.50 -14.34 3.12
N ASN A 210 16.57 -15.05 2.79
CA ASN A 210 17.72 -15.19 3.66
C ASN A 210 18.64 -13.97 3.61
N LYS A 211 18.69 -13.28 2.47
CA LYS A 211 19.61 -12.15 2.27
C LYS A 211 18.97 -10.79 2.52
N TYR A 212 17.65 -10.66 2.29
CA TYR A 212 16.96 -9.36 2.30
C TYR A 212 15.74 -9.34 3.23
N PRO A 213 15.91 -9.59 4.54
CA PRO A 213 14.77 -9.68 5.46
C PRO A 213 13.99 -8.36 5.60
N ALA A 214 14.65 -7.21 5.47
CA ALA A 214 14.02 -5.89 5.59
C ALA A 214 12.98 -5.59 4.50
N THR A 215 13.08 -6.24 3.35
CA THR A 215 12.17 -6.10 2.21
C THR A 215 11.33 -7.36 1.99
N LEU A 216 11.17 -8.21 3.02
CA LEU A 216 10.53 -9.52 2.93
C LEU A 216 11.17 -10.43 1.86
N GLY A 217 12.47 -10.28 1.67
CA GLY A 217 13.27 -11.01 0.71
C GLY A 217 13.32 -10.40 -0.69
N TYR A 218 12.54 -9.37 -1.01
CA TYR A 218 12.57 -8.77 -2.34
C TYR A 218 13.77 -7.85 -2.51
N TYR A 219 14.42 -7.94 -3.66
CA TYR A 219 15.57 -7.11 -4.01
C TYR A 219 15.65 -6.89 -5.53
N VAL A 220 16.29 -5.81 -5.92
CA VAL A 220 16.48 -5.43 -7.32
C VAL A 220 17.68 -6.20 -7.91
N THR A 221 17.44 -7.00 -8.94
CA THR A 221 18.47 -7.79 -9.64
C THR A 221 18.97 -7.14 -10.92
N SER A 222 18.15 -6.24 -11.50
CA SER A 222 18.53 -5.50 -12.70
C SER A 222 17.89 -4.12 -12.69
N PHE A 223 18.67 -3.12 -13.09
CA PHE A 223 18.22 -1.73 -13.18
C PHE A 223 18.81 -1.09 -14.43
N ASN A 224 17.94 -0.71 -15.36
CA ASN A 224 18.35 -0.07 -16.61
C ASN A 224 17.54 1.21 -16.80
N SER A 225 18.21 2.32 -17.05
CA SER A 225 17.56 3.61 -17.25
C SER A 225 17.95 4.25 -18.57
N TYR A 226 16.97 4.85 -19.23
CA TYR A 226 17.13 5.53 -20.52
C TYR A 226 16.47 6.90 -20.46
N ARG A 227 17.19 7.93 -20.86
CA ARG A 227 16.60 9.27 -20.98
C ARG A 227 15.65 9.31 -22.17
N ILE A 228 14.42 9.78 -21.96
CA ILE A 228 13.47 10.02 -23.04
C ILE A 228 13.82 11.38 -23.68
N ILE A 229 14.12 11.37 -24.96
CA ILE A 229 14.34 12.57 -25.73
C ILE A 229 13.04 12.87 -26.47
N ASN A 230 12.36 13.94 -26.07
CA ASN A 230 11.22 14.46 -26.82
C ASN A 230 11.78 15.36 -27.91
N GLU A 231 11.72 14.89 -29.15
CA GLU A 231 12.05 15.69 -30.34
C GLU A 231 10.98 16.74 -30.62
#